data_cf4ce73dbe4ef80acb4aa7f08f58734c
#
_entry.id   cf4ce73dbe4ef80acb4aa7f08f58734c
#
_cell.length_a   1.000
_cell.length_b   1.000
_cell.length_c   1.000
_cell.angle_alpha   90.00
_cell.angle_beta   90.00
_cell.angle_gamma   90.00
#
_symmetry.space_group_name_H-M   'P 1'
#
loop_
_entity.id
_entity.type
_entity.pdbx_description
1 polymer ?
#
loop_
_entity_poly.entity_id
_entity_poly.type
_entity_poly.pdbx_seq_one_letter_code
_entity_poly.pdbx_strand_id
1 'polypeptide(L)'
;MKKTTLTLMAGGLLLALTTASLSAASFDCRKASTGIEKVICDDPELNRLDGEMGRLYHKARNIPGMKQEQHDWVHRRNKLCGSSDGCLLGETKDRIAVLKKALGKHGGNSHKKHNSHKGSVYFPEHGIICDKKSGFCADKQGISLGFTQEYLGEAAAIKFDKLIEKHHMDTSSYTLSNGIYCDSHTKKCYNNKWKEKVNHDYTDKLFR
;
A
#
# COMPACT_ATOMS: atom_id res chain seq x y z
N MET A 1 -60.71 -40.65 -7.46
CA MET A 1 -60.04 -39.71 -6.57
C MET A 1 -58.54 -39.78 -6.83
N LYS A 2 -58.00 -38.88 -7.65
CA LYS A 2 -56.54 -38.83 -8.01
C LYS A 2 -55.87 -37.81 -7.11
N LYS A 3 -54.91 -38.24 -6.26
CA LYS A 3 -54.10 -37.38 -5.42
C LYS A 3 -52.88 -36.93 -6.22
N THR A 4 -52.80 -35.62 -6.48
CA THR A 4 -51.68 -34.97 -7.16
C THR A 4 -50.67 -34.54 -6.09
N THR A 5 -49.50 -35.15 -6.09
CA THR A 5 -48.38 -34.78 -5.19
C THR A 5 -47.60 -33.63 -5.82
N LEU A 6 -47.56 -32.48 -5.18
CA LEU A 6 -46.79 -31.29 -5.61
C LEU A 6 -45.40 -31.37 -4.98
N THR A 7 -44.38 -31.61 -5.81
CA THR A 7 -42.98 -31.61 -5.36
C THR A 7 -42.42 -30.20 -5.45
N LEU A 8 -42.14 -29.57 -4.29
CA LEU A 8 -41.42 -28.29 -4.21
C LEU A 8 -39.93 -28.56 -4.46
N MET A 9 -39.44 -28.07 -5.59
CA MET A 9 -37.99 -27.94 -5.85
C MET A 9 -37.48 -26.69 -5.14
N ALA A 10 -36.78 -26.87 -4.01
CA ALA A 10 -36.03 -25.80 -3.35
C ALA A 10 -34.73 -25.53 -4.12
N GLY A 11 -34.74 -24.55 -5.01
CA GLY A 11 -33.56 -24.06 -5.71
C GLY A 11 -32.68 -23.26 -4.75
N GLY A 12 -31.62 -23.89 -4.26
CA GLY A 12 -30.59 -23.20 -3.47
C GLY A 12 -29.76 -22.24 -4.37
N LEU A 13 -29.94 -20.93 -4.21
CA LEU A 13 -29.13 -19.92 -4.82
C LEU A 13 -27.77 -19.85 -4.09
N LEU A 14 -26.77 -20.54 -4.62
CA LEU A 14 -25.38 -20.35 -4.18
C LEU A 14 -24.93 -18.94 -4.56
N LEU A 15 -24.95 -18.02 -3.60
CA LEU A 15 -24.23 -16.76 -3.71
C LEU A 15 -22.72 -17.09 -3.68
N ALA A 16 -22.10 -17.11 -4.86
CA ALA A 16 -20.65 -17.05 -4.97
C ALA A 16 -20.19 -15.68 -4.43
N LEU A 17 -19.69 -15.65 -3.19
CA LEU A 17 -18.97 -14.51 -2.64
C LEU A 17 -17.64 -14.42 -3.42
N THR A 18 -17.63 -13.62 -4.49
CA THR A 18 -16.40 -13.20 -5.12
C THR A 18 -15.69 -12.28 -4.13
N THR A 19 -14.75 -12.82 -3.37
CA THR A 19 -13.80 -12.01 -2.60
C THR A 19 -12.97 -11.26 -3.62
N ALA A 20 -13.29 -9.98 -3.84
CA ALA A 20 -12.44 -9.07 -4.57
C ALA A 20 -11.08 -9.05 -3.85
N SER A 21 -10.06 -9.61 -4.48
CA SER A 21 -8.69 -9.59 -3.96
C SER A 21 -8.26 -8.12 -3.92
N LEU A 22 -8.13 -7.56 -2.72
CA LEU A 22 -7.50 -6.25 -2.55
C LEU A 22 -6.10 -6.33 -3.14
N SER A 23 -5.78 -5.41 -4.02
CA SER A 23 -4.40 -5.23 -4.51
C SER A 23 -3.49 -4.98 -3.31
N ALA A 24 -2.72 -5.98 -2.94
CA ALA A 24 -1.80 -5.93 -1.81
C ALA A 24 -0.36 -5.65 -2.24
N ALA A 25 -0.10 -5.48 -3.55
CA ALA A 25 1.21 -5.17 -4.11
C ALA A 25 1.80 -3.89 -3.50
N SER A 26 3.11 -3.79 -3.49
CA SER A 26 3.84 -2.62 -2.99
C SER A 26 3.71 -1.38 -3.88
N PHE A 27 3.03 -1.50 -5.01
CA PHE A 27 2.76 -0.45 -6.00
C PHE A 27 1.31 -0.51 -6.51
N ASP A 28 0.87 0.56 -7.19
CA ASP A 28 -0.48 0.63 -7.77
C ASP A 28 -0.58 -0.22 -9.04
N CYS A 29 -1.31 -1.33 -8.98
CA CYS A 29 -1.49 -2.25 -10.10
C CYS A 29 -2.17 -1.61 -11.32
N ARG A 30 -2.92 -0.54 -11.17
CA ARG A 30 -3.50 0.22 -12.30
C ARG A 30 -2.43 0.93 -13.14
N LYS A 31 -1.23 1.10 -12.59
CA LYS A 31 -0.07 1.71 -13.26
C LYS A 31 0.96 0.67 -13.71
N ALA A 32 0.66 -0.61 -13.58
CA ALA A 32 1.53 -1.70 -14.01
C ALA A 32 1.84 -1.58 -15.52
N SER A 33 3.08 -1.32 -15.86
CA SER A 33 3.54 -1.06 -17.22
C SER A 33 4.41 -2.17 -17.80
N THR A 34 5.19 -2.83 -16.94
CA THR A 34 6.10 -3.92 -17.34
C THR A 34 5.42 -5.29 -17.25
N GLY A 35 5.94 -6.29 -17.98
CA GLY A 35 5.46 -7.67 -17.90
C GLY A 35 5.54 -8.23 -16.48
N ILE A 36 6.61 -7.91 -15.74
CA ILE A 36 6.80 -8.34 -14.35
C ILE A 36 5.74 -7.74 -13.43
N GLU A 37 5.49 -6.43 -13.54
CA GLU A 37 4.46 -5.75 -12.75
C GLU A 37 3.07 -6.35 -13.01
N LYS A 38 2.75 -6.65 -14.27
CA LYS A 38 1.48 -7.30 -14.63
C LYS A 38 1.36 -8.68 -13.99
N VAL A 39 2.39 -9.52 -14.07
CA VAL A 39 2.40 -10.83 -13.40
C VAL A 39 2.23 -10.69 -11.89
N ILE A 40 2.91 -9.72 -11.24
CA ILE A 40 2.72 -9.47 -9.80
C ILE A 40 1.28 -9.06 -9.48
N CYS A 41 0.64 -8.31 -10.34
CA CYS A 41 -0.75 -7.87 -10.13
C CYS A 41 -1.79 -8.96 -10.40
N ASP A 42 -1.54 -9.82 -11.39
CA ASP A 42 -2.47 -10.84 -11.87
C ASP A 42 -2.47 -12.10 -10.97
N ASP A 43 -1.35 -12.42 -10.32
CA ASP A 43 -1.25 -13.55 -9.39
C ASP A 43 -1.58 -13.10 -7.95
N PRO A 44 -2.67 -13.60 -7.32
CA PRO A 44 -3.10 -13.15 -6.00
C PRO A 44 -2.08 -13.42 -4.89
N GLU A 45 -1.34 -14.54 -4.95
CA GLU A 45 -0.32 -14.87 -3.94
C GLU A 45 0.90 -13.96 -4.10
N LEU A 46 1.37 -13.77 -5.32
CA LEU A 46 2.51 -12.93 -5.61
C LEU A 46 2.20 -11.45 -5.29
N ASN A 47 1.00 -10.99 -5.61
CA ASN A 47 0.51 -9.66 -5.25
C ASN A 47 0.57 -9.43 -3.73
N ARG A 48 0.03 -10.37 -2.95
CA ARG A 48 0.08 -10.33 -1.48
C ARG A 48 1.51 -10.34 -0.94
N LEU A 49 2.38 -11.20 -1.48
CA LEU A 49 3.77 -11.33 -1.06
C LEU A 49 4.60 -10.10 -1.42
N ASP A 50 4.38 -9.50 -2.59
CA ASP A 50 5.06 -8.26 -2.97
C ASP A 50 4.70 -7.12 -1.99
N GLY A 51 3.45 -7.01 -1.59
CA GLY A 51 3.02 -6.07 -0.56
C GLY A 51 3.65 -6.35 0.81
N GLU A 52 3.75 -7.64 1.21
CA GLU A 52 4.44 -8.02 2.46
C GLU A 52 5.94 -7.65 2.39
N MET A 53 6.59 -7.95 1.30
CA MET A 53 7.99 -7.61 1.05
C MET A 53 8.22 -6.09 1.10
N GLY A 54 7.35 -5.32 0.46
CA GLY A 54 7.42 -3.85 0.49
C GLY A 54 7.33 -3.29 1.91
N ARG A 55 6.38 -3.78 2.72
CA ARG A 55 6.25 -3.38 4.14
C ARG A 55 7.47 -3.72 4.98
N LEU A 56 8.03 -4.92 4.80
CA LEU A 56 9.25 -5.33 5.51
C LEU A 56 10.45 -4.51 5.10
N TYR A 57 10.60 -4.24 3.80
CA TYR A 57 11.67 -3.37 3.31
C TYR A 57 11.54 -1.95 3.87
N HIS A 58 10.34 -1.40 3.90
CA HIS A 58 10.12 -0.09 4.50
C HIS A 58 10.63 -0.01 5.95
N LYS A 59 10.38 -1.05 6.76
CA LYS A 59 10.90 -1.16 8.13
C LYS A 59 12.43 -1.32 8.18
N ALA A 60 13.00 -2.04 7.20
CA ALA A 60 14.42 -2.37 7.15
C ALA A 60 15.29 -1.30 6.44
N ARG A 61 14.71 -0.39 5.67
CA ARG A 61 15.45 0.53 4.77
C ARG A 61 16.49 1.42 5.45
N ASN A 62 16.35 1.66 6.76
CA ASN A 62 17.29 2.46 7.55
C ASN A 62 18.44 1.61 8.14
N ILE A 63 18.43 0.29 7.95
CA ILE A 63 19.57 -0.58 8.26
C ILE A 63 20.69 -0.26 7.25
N PRO A 64 21.94 -0.02 7.70
CA PRO A 64 23.05 0.28 6.81
C PRO A 64 23.18 -0.74 5.68
N GLY A 65 23.29 -0.26 4.44
CA GLY A 65 23.41 -1.09 3.23
C GLY A 65 22.11 -1.64 2.67
N MET A 66 21.01 -1.65 3.43
CA MET A 66 19.74 -2.29 3.02
C MET A 66 19.12 -1.66 1.76
N LYS A 67 19.25 -0.36 1.57
CA LYS A 67 18.73 0.32 0.36
C LYS A 67 19.41 -0.20 -0.90
N GLN A 68 20.74 -0.29 -0.87
CA GLN A 68 21.52 -0.81 -1.99
C GLN A 68 21.23 -2.29 -2.23
N GLU A 69 21.19 -3.07 -1.16
CA GLU A 69 20.88 -4.50 -1.24
C GLU A 69 19.49 -4.78 -1.83
N GLN A 70 18.48 -3.97 -1.45
CA GLN A 70 17.12 -4.09 -2.04
C GLN A 70 17.12 -3.73 -3.53
N HIS A 71 17.78 -2.63 -3.90
CA HIS A 71 17.91 -2.23 -5.29
C HIS A 71 18.55 -3.34 -6.14
N ASP A 72 19.69 -3.86 -5.68
CA ASP A 72 20.41 -4.92 -6.39
C ASP A 72 19.61 -6.23 -6.46
N TRP A 73 18.85 -6.55 -5.40
CA TRP A 73 17.97 -7.71 -5.40
C TRP A 73 16.84 -7.56 -6.45
N VAL A 74 16.18 -6.40 -6.53
CA VAL A 74 15.15 -6.16 -7.55
C VAL A 74 15.70 -6.35 -8.95
N HIS A 75 16.89 -5.80 -9.25
CA HIS A 75 17.55 -5.95 -10.54
C HIS A 75 17.86 -7.41 -10.85
N ARG A 76 18.45 -8.16 -9.89
CA ARG A 76 18.76 -9.58 -10.06
C ARG A 76 17.50 -10.40 -10.28
N ARG A 77 16.48 -10.23 -9.45
CA ARG A 77 15.19 -10.92 -9.58
C ARG A 77 14.59 -10.70 -10.97
N ASN A 78 14.51 -9.46 -11.40
CA ASN A 78 13.91 -9.12 -12.68
C ASN A 78 14.68 -9.72 -13.87
N LYS A 79 16.02 -9.73 -13.80
CA LYS A 79 16.88 -10.34 -14.83
C LYS A 79 16.76 -11.87 -14.83
N LEU A 80 16.68 -12.48 -13.67
CA LEU A 80 16.62 -13.94 -13.50
C LEU A 80 15.27 -14.50 -13.89
N CYS A 81 14.19 -13.89 -13.39
CA CYS A 81 12.86 -14.45 -13.49
C CYS A 81 12.10 -13.98 -14.73
N GLY A 82 12.37 -12.76 -15.25
CA GLY A 82 11.48 -12.18 -16.25
C GLY A 82 10.03 -12.20 -15.78
N SER A 83 9.13 -12.69 -16.61
CA SER A 83 7.70 -12.83 -16.29
C SER A 83 7.29 -14.22 -15.78
N SER A 84 8.25 -15.03 -15.29
CA SER A 84 7.94 -16.34 -14.69
C SER A 84 7.38 -16.17 -13.27
N ASP A 85 6.09 -16.48 -13.09
CA ASP A 85 5.35 -16.39 -11.82
C ASP A 85 6.00 -17.21 -10.70
N GLY A 86 6.29 -18.50 -10.97
CA GLY A 86 6.93 -19.41 -10.02
C GLY A 86 8.32 -18.91 -9.55
N CYS A 87 9.12 -18.35 -10.47
CA CYS A 87 10.41 -17.77 -10.13
C CYS A 87 10.22 -16.49 -9.27
N LEU A 88 9.32 -15.60 -9.66
CA LEU A 88 9.01 -14.37 -8.90
C LEU A 88 8.49 -14.71 -7.49
N LEU A 89 7.66 -15.73 -7.36
CA LEU A 89 7.15 -16.24 -6.08
C LEU A 89 8.30 -16.71 -5.17
N GLY A 90 9.21 -17.55 -5.68
CA GLY A 90 10.36 -18.05 -4.95
C GLY A 90 11.26 -16.92 -4.46
N GLU A 91 11.72 -16.07 -5.37
CA GLU A 91 12.60 -14.94 -5.07
C GLU A 91 11.97 -13.96 -4.05
N THR A 92 10.65 -13.71 -4.17
CA THR A 92 9.95 -12.82 -3.23
C THR A 92 9.84 -13.44 -1.83
N LYS A 93 9.56 -14.75 -1.72
CA LYS A 93 9.56 -15.48 -0.44
C LYS A 93 10.93 -15.44 0.24
N ASP A 94 12.00 -15.68 -0.52
CA ASP A 94 13.37 -15.63 -0.02
C ASP A 94 13.74 -14.21 0.45
N ARG A 95 13.36 -13.18 -0.31
CA ARG A 95 13.59 -11.79 0.10
C ARG A 95 12.85 -11.44 1.39
N ILE A 96 11.61 -11.86 1.55
CA ILE A 96 10.85 -11.71 2.79
C ILE A 96 11.60 -12.33 3.98
N ALA A 97 12.15 -13.54 3.82
CA ALA A 97 12.92 -14.20 4.86
C ALA A 97 14.19 -13.41 5.23
N VAL A 98 14.92 -12.87 4.25
CA VAL A 98 16.10 -12.02 4.46
C VAL A 98 15.73 -10.76 5.23
N LEU A 99 14.66 -10.06 4.83
CA LEU A 99 14.20 -8.84 5.50
C LEU A 99 13.76 -9.10 6.94
N LYS A 100 13.00 -10.18 7.19
CA LYS A 100 12.62 -10.61 8.54
C LYS A 100 13.85 -10.89 9.42
N LYS A 101 14.85 -11.58 8.89
CA LYS A 101 16.09 -11.87 9.59
C LYS A 101 16.89 -10.60 9.91
N ALA A 102 16.97 -9.67 8.97
CA ALA A 102 17.63 -8.38 9.17
C ALA A 102 16.92 -7.57 10.28
N LEU A 103 15.60 -7.48 10.24
CA LEU A 103 14.81 -6.83 11.28
C LEU A 103 14.96 -7.51 12.65
N GLY A 104 15.03 -8.86 12.72
CA GLY A 104 15.25 -9.59 13.95
C GLY A 104 16.65 -9.32 14.56
N LYS A 105 17.67 -9.16 13.75
CA LYS A 105 19.04 -8.85 14.21
C LYS A 105 19.19 -7.39 14.69
N HIS A 106 18.45 -6.46 14.09
CA HIS A 106 18.48 -5.04 14.41
C HIS A 106 17.30 -4.60 15.29
N GLY A 107 16.33 -5.52 15.55
CA GLY A 107 15.10 -5.27 16.29
C GLY A 107 15.23 -5.36 17.82
N GLY A 108 16.42 -5.49 18.36
CA GLY A 108 16.67 -5.56 19.81
C GLY A 108 16.39 -4.24 20.57
N ASN A 109 15.88 -3.20 19.95
CA ASN A 109 15.40 -1.98 20.64
C ASN A 109 14.65 -1.00 19.73
N SER A 110 13.54 -1.41 19.14
CA SER A 110 12.64 -0.42 18.54
C SER A 110 11.19 -0.91 18.44
N HIS A 111 10.58 -1.35 19.53
CA HIS A 111 9.21 -0.94 19.78
C HIS A 111 9.27 0.56 20.13
N LYS A 112 9.48 1.41 19.15
CA LYS A 112 8.97 2.78 19.27
C LYS A 112 7.46 2.60 19.43
N LYS A 113 6.99 2.70 20.69
CA LYS A 113 5.61 3.05 20.99
C LYS A 113 5.17 4.02 19.90
N HIS A 114 4.13 3.69 19.16
CA HIS A 114 3.37 4.68 18.42
C HIS A 114 3.09 5.79 19.44
N ASN A 115 3.93 6.82 19.44
CA ASN A 115 3.61 8.03 20.15
C ASN A 115 2.24 8.42 19.61
N SER A 116 1.25 8.49 20.49
CA SER A 116 -0.06 9.00 20.16
C SER A 116 0.16 10.43 19.69
N HIS A 117 0.37 10.61 18.38
CA HIS A 117 0.47 11.93 17.79
C HIS A 117 -0.83 12.65 18.12
N LYS A 118 -0.72 13.74 18.87
CA LYS A 118 -1.85 14.50 19.43
C LYS A 118 -2.79 15.10 18.39
N GLY A 119 -2.41 15.06 17.09
CA GLY A 119 -3.18 15.60 15.97
C GLY A 119 -3.76 14.50 15.07
N SER A 120 -4.80 14.85 14.30
CA SER A 120 -5.36 14.00 13.24
C SER A 120 -4.34 13.80 12.12
N VAL A 121 -3.64 14.86 11.72
CA VAL A 121 -2.59 14.88 10.70
C VAL A 121 -1.23 14.80 11.37
N TYR A 122 -0.38 13.87 10.94
CA TYR A 122 0.94 13.67 11.52
C TYR A 122 1.91 13.03 10.52
N PHE A 123 3.19 13.17 10.79
CA PHE A 123 4.27 12.52 10.04
C PHE A 123 4.79 11.34 10.87
N PRO A 124 4.43 10.08 10.55
CA PRO A 124 4.99 8.93 11.25
C PRO A 124 6.49 8.79 10.99
N GLU A 125 6.92 9.16 9.78
CA GLU A 125 8.30 9.22 9.34
C GLU A 125 8.50 10.36 8.33
N HIS A 126 9.75 10.71 8.05
CA HIS A 126 10.09 11.65 7.00
C HIS A 126 9.66 11.09 5.63
N GLY A 127 8.98 11.90 4.84
CA GLY A 127 8.44 11.51 3.53
C GLY A 127 7.10 10.78 3.58
N ILE A 128 6.49 10.63 4.76
CA ILE A 128 5.17 10.03 4.92
C ILE A 128 4.29 10.91 5.80
N ILE A 129 3.09 11.20 5.33
CA ILE A 129 2.07 11.93 6.09
C ILE A 129 0.82 11.07 6.22
N CYS A 130 0.24 11.04 7.42
CA CYS A 130 -1.00 10.32 7.69
C CYS A 130 -2.06 11.27 8.24
N ASP A 131 -3.30 11.05 7.85
CA ASP A 131 -4.47 11.75 8.36
C ASP A 131 -5.51 10.76 8.86
N LYS A 132 -5.59 10.62 10.19
CA LYS A 132 -6.53 9.72 10.85
C LYS A 132 -7.99 10.06 10.56
N LYS A 133 -8.31 11.36 10.41
CA LYS A 133 -9.68 11.82 10.17
C LYS A 133 -10.11 11.55 8.74
N SER A 134 -9.23 11.75 7.76
CA SER A 134 -9.49 11.44 6.36
C SER A 134 -9.29 9.95 6.04
N GLY A 135 -8.58 9.22 6.90
CA GLY A 135 -8.42 7.76 6.80
C GLY A 135 -7.40 7.29 5.78
N PHE A 136 -6.38 8.10 5.46
CA PHE A 136 -5.32 7.72 4.53
C PHE A 136 -3.94 8.20 4.98
N CYS A 137 -2.91 7.56 4.41
CA CYS A 137 -1.55 8.05 4.42
C CYS A 137 -1.08 8.31 2.98
N ALA A 138 -0.12 9.22 2.84
CA ALA A 138 0.46 9.58 1.56
C ALA A 138 1.98 9.74 1.69
N ASP A 139 2.66 9.58 0.55
CA ASP A 139 4.09 9.85 0.39
C ASP A 139 4.35 10.84 -0.75
N LYS A 140 5.58 10.93 -1.21
CA LYS A 140 5.97 11.81 -2.32
C LYS A 140 5.33 11.48 -3.67
N GLN A 141 4.68 10.33 -3.80
CA GLN A 141 3.98 9.88 -5.01
C GLN A 141 2.47 10.09 -4.93
N GLY A 142 1.95 10.35 -3.72
CA GLY A 142 0.54 10.58 -3.48
C GLY A 142 -0.03 9.69 -2.39
N ILE A 143 -1.34 9.49 -2.37
CA ILE A 143 -2.01 8.61 -1.41
C ILE A 143 -1.54 7.17 -1.62
N SER A 144 -1.11 6.55 -0.53
CA SER A 144 -0.57 5.19 -0.48
C SER A 144 -1.44 4.28 0.36
N LEU A 145 -2.06 3.27 -0.26
CA LEU A 145 -2.81 2.24 0.48
C LEU A 145 -1.89 1.39 1.35
N GLY A 146 -0.65 1.15 0.91
CA GLY A 146 0.33 0.41 1.69
C GLY A 146 0.69 1.12 3.01
N PHE A 147 0.99 2.41 2.97
CA PHE A 147 1.22 3.20 4.18
C PHE A 147 -0.05 3.42 4.98
N THR A 148 -1.21 3.51 4.34
CA THR A 148 -2.49 3.57 5.04
C THR A 148 -2.72 2.31 5.86
N GLN A 149 -2.47 1.13 5.28
CA GLN A 149 -2.55 -0.13 6.00
C GLN A 149 -1.53 -0.21 7.16
N GLU A 150 -0.31 0.27 6.95
CA GLU A 150 0.75 0.21 7.95
C GLU A 150 0.48 1.10 9.17
N TYR A 151 0.04 2.34 8.94
CA TYR A 151 -0.08 3.33 10.02
C TYR A 151 -1.50 3.54 10.55
N LEU A 152 -2.53 3.20 9.76
CA LEU A 152 -3.94 3.36 10.13
C LEU A 152 -4.68 2.01 10.21
N GLY A 153 -4.05 0.93 9.75
CA GLY A 153 -4.59 -0.42 9.80
C GLY A 153 -5.32 -0.83 8.52
N GLU A 154 -5.50 -2.15 8.37
CA GLU A 154 -6.09 -2.77 7.18
C GLU A 154 -7.50 -2.25 6.88
N ALA A 155 -8.34 -2.09 7.91
CA ALA A 155 -9.70 -1.59 7.73
C ALA A 155 -9.74 -0.17 7.11
N ALA A 156 -8.77 0.69 7.44
CA ALA A 156 -8.65 2.02 6.86
C ALA A 156 -8.25 1.93 5.38
N ALA A 157 -7.29 1.07 5.04
CA ALA A 157 -6.85 0.86 3.66
C ALA A 157 -7.98 0.33 2.78
N ILE A 158 -8.72 -0.70 3.24
CA ILE A 158 -9.88 -1.26 2.55
C ILE A 158 -10.96 -0.19 2.29
N LYS A 159 -11.27 0.59 3.33
CA LYS A 159 -12.29 1.65 3.22
C LYS A 159 -11.87 2.71 2.21
N PHE A 160 -10.60 3.11 2.23
CA PHE A 160 -10.10 4.16 1.35
C PHE A 160 -9.98 3.69 -0.10
N ASP A 161 -9.57 2.44 -0.32
CA ASP A 161 -9.51 1.81 -1.64
C ASP A 161 -10.88 1.83 -2.33
N LYS A 162 -11.94 1.41 -1.62
CA LYS A 162 -13.32 1.50 -2.11
C LYS A 162 -13.75 2.93 -2.48
N LEU A 163 -13.25 3.95 -1.78
CA LEU A 163 -13.53 5.34 -2.11
C LEU A 163 -12.81 5.77 -3.38
N ILE A 164 -11.56 5.35 -3.56
CA ILE A 164 -10.78 5.61 -4.78
C ILE A 164 -11.50 5.02 -5.99
N GLU A 165 -11.89 3.74 -5.92
CA GLU A 165 -12.60 3.04 -6.99
C GLU A 165 -13.95 3.69 -7.31
N LYS A 166 -14.77 3.91 -6.28
CA LYS A 166 -16.12 4.45 -6.45
C LYS A 166 -16.14 5.85 -7.08
N HIS A 167 -15.17 6.68 -6.75
CA HIS A 167 -15.13 8.09 -7.16
C HIS A 167 -14.09 8.40 -8.23
N HIS A 168 -13.34 7.36 -8.71
CA HIS A 168 -12.23 7.53 -9.66
C HIS A 168 -11.25 8.62 -9.21
N MET A 169 -10.89 8.59 -7.90
CA MET A 169 -10.10 9.65 -7.28
C MET A 169 -8.68 9.71 -7.84
N ASP A 170 -8.22 10.91 -8.14
CA ASP A 170 -6.80 11.19 -8.34
C ASP A 170 -6.08 11.12 -7.00
N THR A 171 -5.18 10.14 -6.86
CA THR A 171 -4.41 9.94 -5.62
C THR A 171 -3.14 10.80 -5.56
N SER A 172 -2.78 11.49 -6.64
CA SER A 172 -1.57 12.32 -6.71
C SER A 172 -1.74 13.67 -6.02
N SER A 173 -2.99 14.12 -5.82
CA SER A 173 -3.30 15.37 -5.14
C SER A 173 -4.42 15.17 -4.11
N TYR A 174 -4.27 15.79 -2.93
CA TYR A 174 -5.20 15.56 -1.83
C TYR A 174 -5.20 16.71 -0.83
N THR A 175 -6.35 16.87 -0.14
CA THR A 175 -6.51 17.80 0.98
C THR A 175 -6.57 17.03 2.30
N LEU A 176 -5.72 17.38 3.24
CA LEU A 176 -5.72 16.84 4.59
C LEU A 176 -6.85 17.47 5.43
N SER A 177 -7.28 16.79 6.47
CA SER A 177 -8.37 17.27 7.34
C SER A 177 -8.09 18.59 8.07
N ASN A 178 -6.85 19.03 8.11
CA ASN A 178 -6.44 20.34 8.64
C ASN A 178 -6.38 21.44 7.56
N GLY A 179 -6.86 21.17 6.34
CA GLY A 179 -6.93 22.12 5.24
C GLY A 179 -5.68 22.22 4.36
N ILE A 180 -4.58 21.60 4.74
CA ILE A 180 -3.37 21.56 3.91
C ILE A 180 -3.65 20.73 2.65
N TYR A 181 -3.32 21.27 1.48
CA TYR A 181 -3.39 20.61 0.19
C TYR A 181 -2.00 20.25 -0.30
N CYS A 182 -1.78 18.98 -0.68
CA CYS A 182 -0.51 18.51 -1.24
C CYS A 182 -0.72 17.98 -2.67
N ASP A 183 0.29 18.21 -3.50
CA ASP A 183 0.29 17.85 -4.92
C ASP A 183 1.64 17.22 -5.27
N SER A 184 1.62 15.92 -5.57
CA SER A 184 2.81 15.11 -5.85
C SER A 184 3.43 15.42 -7.21
N HIS A 185 2.67 15.96 -8.17
CA HIS A 185 3.21 16.40 -9.45
C HIS A 185 4.12 17.62 -9.29
N THR A 186 3.67 18.59 -8.48
CA THR A 186 4.46 19.81 -8.20
C THR A 186 5.43 19.64 -7.04
N LYS A 187 5.33 18.52 -6.28
CA LYS A 187 6.11 18.23 -5.06
C LYS A 187 6.03 19.37 -4.03
N LYS A 188 4.82 19.89 -3.83
CA LYS A 188 4.55 20.99 -2.92
C LYS A 188 3.27 20.74 -2.12
N CYS A 189 3.26 21.23 -0.89
CA CYS A 189 2.07 21.41 -0.09
C CYS A 189 1.73 22.89 0.03
N TYR A 190 0.46 23.20 0.14
CA TYR A 190 -0.10 24.54 0.20
C TYR A 190 -1.02 24.68 1.40
N ASN A 191 -1.19 25.89 1.90
CA ASN A 191 -2.08 26.17 3.04
C ASN A 191 -3.56 25.93 2.73
N ASN A 192 -3.93 25.84 1.45
CA ASN A 192 -5.28 25.55 0.98
C ASN A 192 -5.26 24.96 -0.45
N LYS A 193 -6.42 24.46 -0.89
CA LYS A 193 -6.59 23.85 -2.22
C LYS A 193 -6.48 24.84 -3.40
N TRP A 194 -6.54 26.14 -3.15
CA TRP A 194 -6.38 27.18 -4.19
C TRP A 194 -4.93 27.52 -4.49
N LYS A 195 -3.97 26.86 -3.76
CA LYS A 195 -2.52 27.00 -3.97
C LYS A 195 -1.96 28.42 -3.77
N GLU A 196 -2.62 29.24 -2.95
CA GLU A 196 -2.26 30.65 -2.74
C GLU A 196 -0.89 30.79 -2.08
N LYS A 197 -0.57 29.94 -1.10
CA LYS A 197 0.69 30.00 -0.36
C LYS A 197 1.25 28.61 -0.12
N VAL A 198 2.51 28.42 -0.50
CA VAL A 198 3.26 27.17 -0.23
C VAL A 198 3.45 27.01 1.28
N ASN A 199 3.14 25.82 1.77
CA ASN A 199 3.47 25.41 3.13
C ASN A 199 4.83 24.71 3.13
N HIS A 200 5.88 25.46 3.52
CA HIS A 200 7.25 24.94 3.48
C HIS A 200 7.48 23.79 4.46
N ASP A 201 6.91 23.85 5.66
CA ASP A 201 7.07 22.78 6.68
C ASP A 201 6.55 21.43 6.17
N TYR A 202 5.35 21.41 5.59
CA TYR A 202 4.78 20.20 5.02
C TYR A 202 5.50 19.77 3.74
N THR A 203 5.88 20.71 2.90
CA THR A 203 6.64 20.44 1.66
C THR A 203 7.97 19.76 1.96
N ASP A 204 8.72 20.28 2.91
CA ASP A 204 10.05 19.77 3.24
C ASP A 204 9.98 18.40 3.92
N LYS A 205 9.04 18.21 4.83
CA LYS A 205 8.83 16.92 5.50
C LYS A 205 8.33 15.80 4.57
N LEU A 206 7.59 16.13 3.52
CA LEU A 206 7.01 15.15 2.63
C LEU A 206 7.87 14.88 1.39
N PHE A 207 8.48 15.91 0.80
CA PHE A 207 9.08 15.81 -0.53
C PHE A 207 10.62 15.92 -0.55
N ARG A 208 11.23 16.41 0.50
CA ARG A 208 12.70 16.54 0.62
C ARG A 208 13.27 15.59 1.62
#